data_f2aa936d06a03a20ea9abde7652c6ad2
#
_entry.id   f2aa936d06a03a20ea9abde7652c6ad2
#
_cell.length_a   1.000
_cell.length_b   1.000
_cell.length_c   1.000
_cell.angle_alpha   90.00
_cell.angle_beta   90.00
_cell.angle_gamma   90.00
#
_symmetry.space_group_name_H-M   'P 1'
#
loop_
_entity.id
_entity.type
_entity.pdbx_description
1 polymer ?
#
loop_
_entity_poly.entity_id
_entity_poly.type
_entity_poly.pdbx_seq_one_letter_code
_entity_poly.pdbx_strand_id
1 'polypeptide(L)'
;TLSKQLENLTRREEVMASEALRTGRITVTGDEYPTVVVDFQRDPSLTVGLAGGSRWGEAGVNALDNLEDWVARIQEKSGAVGRTVIMDALAWRVFKADPKVEKLLDIRRLRDAADLALGPIAFGQGNDLAR
;
A
#
# COMPACT_ATOMS: atom_id res chain seq x y z
N THR A 1 32.79 -12.04 12.81
CA THR A 1 32.85 -10.79 13.57
C THR A 1 31.48 -10.37 14.05
N LEU A 2 31.40 -9.67 15.17
CA LEU A 2 30.15 -9.22 15.81
C LEU A 2 29.26 -8.40 14.85
N SER A 3 29.86 -7.55 14.01
CA SER A 3 29.11 -6.76 13.03
C SER A 3 28.38 -7.61 11.99
N LYS A 4 28.99 -8.68 11.49
CA LYS A 4 28.33 -9.62 10.58
C LYS A 4 27.15 -10.34 11.25
N GLN A 5 27.26 -10.65 12.53
CA GLN A 5 26.17 -11.28 13.28
C GLN A 5 25.00 -10.32 13.45
N LEU A 6 25.25 -9.05 13.75
CA LEU A 6 24.23 -8.01 13.80
C LEU A 6 23.53 -7.80 12.46
N GLU A 7 24.29 -7.71 11.36
CA GLU A 7 23.73 -7.61 10.01
C GLU A 7 22.81 -8.81 9.66
N ASN A 8 23.23 -10.02 10.03
CA ASN A 8 22.44 -11.22 9.82
C ASN A 8 21.14 -11.21 10.64
N LEU A 9 21.18 -10.72 11.88
CA LEU A 9 19.97 -10.56 12.72
C LEU A 9 19.01 -9.55 12.11
N THR A 10 19.49 -8.37 11.74
CA THR A 10 18.65 -7.35 11.09
C THR A 10 18.00 -7.89 9.81
N ARG A 11 18.79 -8.55 8.95
CA ARG A 11 18.25 -9.19 7.74
C ARG A 11 17.19 -10.25 8.06
N ARG A 12 17.38 -11.02 9.13
CA ARG A 12 16.39 -12.02 9.56
C ARG A 12 15.10 -11.36 10.02
N GLU A 13 15.18 -10.30 10.77
CA GLU A 13 14.02 -9.51 11.22
C GLU A 13 13.24 -8.94 10.04
N GLU A 14 13.94 -8.37 9.03
CA GLU A 14 13.32 -7.87 7.81
C GLU A 14 12.57 -8.98 7.03
N VAL A 15 13.18 -10.16 6.90
CA VAL A 15 12.55 -11.31 6.26
C VAL A 15 11.29 -11.75 7.01
N MET A 16 11.36 -11.84 8.34
CA MET A 16 10.22 -12.21 9.17
C MET A 16 9.09 -11.17 9.09
N ALA A 17 9.43 -9.89 9.12
CA ALA A 17 8.46 -8.81 8.94
C ALA A 17 7.76 -8.87 7.57
N SER A 18 8.53 -9.08 6.51
CA SER A 18 7.99 -9.26 5.15
C SER A 18 7.09 -10.50 5.05
N GLU A 19 7.47 -11.61 5.67
CA GLU A 19 6.67 -12.82 5.71
C GLU A 19 5.35 -12.59 6.46
N ALA A 20 5.39 -11.95 7.62
CA ALA A 20 4.20 -11.58 8.41
C ALA A 20 3.21 -10.73 7.60
N LEU A 21 3.72 -9.69 6.94
CA LEU A 21 2.90 -8.79 6.12
C LEU A 21 2.27 -9.53 4.93
N ARG A 22 3.02 -10.40 4.29
CA ARG A 22 2.57 -11.10 3.08
C ARG A 22 1.63 -12.26 3.37
N THR A 23 1.94 -13.07 4.40
CA THR A 23 1.24 -14.32 4.67
C THR A 23 0.37 -14.32 5.92
N GLY A 24 0.58 -13.38 6.84
CA GLY A 24 -0.03 -13.38 8.17
C GLY A 24 0.57 -14.41 9.13
N ARG A 25 1.73 -14.99 8.79
CA ARG A 25 2.45 -15.99 9.57
C ARG A 25 3.94 -15.74 9.49
N ILE A 26 4.66 -16.22 10.49
CA ILE A 26 6.11 -16.27 10.50
C ILE A 26 6.53 -17.71 10.83
N THR A 27 7.41 -18.27 10.02
CA THR A 27 8.00 -19.58 10.28
C THR A 27 9.46 -19.43 10.68
N VAL A 28 9.77 -19.81 11.90
CA VAL A 28 11.14 -19.80 12.42
C VAL A 28 11.71 -21.19 12.39
N THR A 29 12.80 -21.37 11.65
CA THR A 29 13.55 -22.61 11.58
C THR A 29 15.00 -22.33 11.93
N GLY A 30 15.68 -23.26 12.58
CA GLY A 30 17.11 -23.19 12.89
C GLY A 30 17.70 -24.58 13.08
N ASP A 31 19.04 -24.67 12.97
CA ASP A 31 19.76 -25.90 13.31
C ASP A 31 19.53 -26.21 14.80
N GLU A 32 19.17 -27.44 15.10
CA GLU A 32 18.89 -27.92 16.46
C GLU A 32 17.73 -27.19 17.19
N TYR A 33 16.95 -26.38 16.45
CA TYR A 33 15.80 -25.68 17.00
C TYR A 33 14.50 -26.19 16.36
N PRO A 34 13.47 -26.51 17.15
CA PRO A 34 12.19 -26.95 16.60
C PRO A 34 11.57 -25.85 15.75
N THR A 35 10.99 -26.23 14.61
CA THR A 35 10.24 -25.28 13.78
C THR A 35 9.08 -24.70 14.57
N VAL A 36 9.06 -23.39 14.71
CA VAL A 36 7.98 -22.62 15.37
C VAL A 36 7.25 -21.80 14.33
N VAL A 37 5.92 -21.93 14.31
CA VAL A 37 5.04 -21.11 13.46
C VAL A 37 4.26 -20.15 14.35
N VAL A 38 4.44 -18.87 14.12
CA VAL A 38 3.63 -17.81 14.73
C VAL A 38 2.55 -17.41 13.73
N ASP A 39 1.29 -17.70 14.05
CA ASP A 39 0.14 -17.34 13.21
C ASP A 39 -0.57 -16.12 13.83
N PHE A 40 -0.65 -15.03 13.07
CA PHE A 40 -1.35 -13.79 13.49
C PHE A 40 -2.87 -13.88 13.27
N GLN A 41 -3.38 -15.04 12.88
CA GLN A 41 -4.82 -15.30 12.67
C GLN A 41 -5.48 -14.29 11.72
N ARG A 42 -4.75 -13.89 10.68
CA ARG A 42 -5.31 -13.00 9.66
C ARG A 42 -6.45 -13.71 8.93
N ASP A 43 -7.58 -13.01 8.77
CA ASP A 43 -8.71 -13.54 7.99
C ASP A 43 -8.23 -13.94 6.58
N PRO A 44 -8.49 -15.19 6.14
CA PRO A 44 -8.03 -15.69 4.83
C PRO A 44 -8.49 -14.82 3.65
N SER A 45 -9.64 -14.15 3.76
CA SER A 45 -10.17 -13.26 2.73
C SER A 45 -9.31 -12.01 2.50
N LEU A 46 -8.43 -11.65 3.45
CA LEU A 46 -7.49 -10.56 3.33
C LEU A 46 -6.19 -10.95 2.59
N THR A 47 -6.07 -12.21 2.17
CA THR A 47 -4.97 -12.67 1.32
C THR A 47 -5.53 -12.94 -0.08
N VAL A 48 -5.35 -11.97 -0.97
CA VAL A 48 -5.88 -12.03 -2.33
C VAL A 48 -4.78 -12.37 -3.32
N GLY A 49 -4.97 -13.44 -4.08
CA GLY A 49 -4.11 -13.80 -5.21
C GLY A 49 -4.79 -13.44 -6.54
N LEU A 50 -4.26 -12.48 -7.26
CA LEU A 50 -4.73 -12.16 -8.60
C LEU A 50 -4.11 -13.15 -9.60
N ALA A 51 -4.95 -13.88 -10.35
CA ALA A 51 -4.50 -14.88 -11.33
C ALA A 51 -5.15 -14.65 -12.70
N GLY A 52 -4.45 -15.06 -13.75
CA GLY A 52 -4.97 -14.98 -15.12
C GLY A 52 -5.35 -13.55 -15.52
N GLY A 53 -6.52 -13.40 -16.11
CA GLY A 53 -7.06 -12.11 -16.55
C GLY A 53 -7.47 -11.14 -15.46
N SER A 54 -7.30 -11.48 -14.17
CA SER A 54 -7.57 -10.57 -13.03
C SER A 54 -6.34 -9.79 -12.59
N ARG A 55 -5.19 -10.00 -13.22
CA ARG A 55 -3.94 -9.30 -12.87
C ARG A 55 -3.98 -7.85 -13.32
N TRP A 56 -3.31 -7.00 -12.57
CA TRP A 56 -3.11 -5.62 -13.00
C TRP A 56 -2.35 -5.55 -14.33
N GLY A 57 -2.83 -4.71 -15.23
CA GLY A 57 -2.32 -4.60 -16.59
C GLY A 57 -3.09 -5.42 -17.63
N GLU A 58 -4.00 -6.29 -17.21
CA GLU A 58 -4.91 -7.00 -18.10
C GLU A 58 -6.10 -6.12 -18.50
N ALA A 59 -6.67 -6.39 -19.66
CA ALA A 59 -7.78 -5.61 -20.20
C ALA A 59 -9.01 -5.64 -19.26
N GLY A 60 -9.51 -4.45 -18.89
CA GLY A 60 -10.68 -4.31 -18.03
C GLY A 60 -10.40 -4.42 -16.52
N VAL A 61 -9.15 -4.65 -16.12
CA VAL A 61 -8.75 -4.68 -14.70
C VAL A 61 -8.24 -3.30 -14.29
N ASN A 62 -8.84 -2.74 -13.23
CA ASN A 62 -8.43 -1.47 -12.68
C ASN A 62 -7.77 -1.68 -11.30
N ALA A 63 -6.53 -1.24 -11.18
CA ALA A 63 -5.77 -1.37 -9.94
C ALA A 63 -6.35 -0.50 -8.81
N LEU A 64 -6.89 0.68 -9.15
CA LEU A 64 -7.53 1.57 -8.18
C LEU A 64 -8.77 0.94 -7.56
N ASP A 65 -9.66 0.35 -8.37
CA ASP A 65 -10.87 -0.32 -7.89
C ASP A 65 -10.53 -1.48 -6.95
N ASN A 66 -9.50 -2.27 -7.29
CA ASN A 66 -9.04 -3.34 -6.40
C ASN A 66 -8.53 -2.81 -5.06
N LEU A 67 -7.81 -1.68 -5.06
CA LEU A 67 -7.34 -1.08 -3.80
C LEU A 67 -8.51 -0.58 -2.94
N GLU A 68 -9.53 0.04 -3.55
CA GLU A 68 -10.73 0.49 -2.85
C GLU A 68 -11.49 -0.69 -2.25
N ASP A 69 -11.67 -1.76 -3.01
CA ASP A 69 -12.31 -3.01 -2.55
C ASP A 69 -11.54 -3.64 -1.38
N TRP A 70 -10.21 -3.65 -1.45
CA TRP A 70 -9.38 -4.22 -0.38
C TRP A 70 -9.41 -3.37 0.89
N VAL A 71 -9.43 -2.05 0.77
CA VAL A 71 -9.59 -1.15 1.93
C VAL A 71 -10.94 -1.37 2.58
N ALA A 72 -12.03 -1.46 1.80
CA ALA A 72 -13.36 -1.75 2.30
C ALA A 72 -13.41 -3.11 3.02
N ARG A 73 -12.79 -4.13 2.45
CA ARG A 73 -12.69 -5.47 3.05
C ARG A 73 -11.90 -5.49 4.36
N ILE A 74 -10.78 -4.76 4.42
CA ILE A 74 -10.01 -4.61 5.66
C ILE A 74 -10.88 -3.97 6.74
N GLN A 75 -11.61 -2.92 6.40
CA GLN A 75 -12.50 -2.23 7.33
C GLN A 75 -13.62 -3.14 7.82
N GLU A 76 -14.25 -3.89 6.93
CA GLU A 76 -15.31 -4.86 7.28
C GLU A 76 -14.80 -5.96 8.22
N LYS A 77 -13.62 -6.52 7.95
CA LYS A 77 -13.09 -7.68 8.68
C LYS A 77 -12.35 -7.34 9.98
N SER A 78 -11.74 -6.18 10.06
CA SER A 78 -10.91 -5.79 11.21
C SER A 78 -11.33 -4.49 11.88
N GLY A 79 -12.24 -3.71 11.30
CA GLY A 79 -12.57 -2.37 11.76
C GLY A 79 -11.46 -1.34 11.53
N ALA A 80 -10.31 -1.74 10.98
CA ALA A 80 -9.20 -0.85 10.68
C ALA A 80 -9.31 -0.24 9.29
N VAL A 81 -8.77 0.95 9.10
CA VAL A 81 -8.71 1.60 7.79
C VAL A 81 -7.30 1.48 7.23
N GLY A 82 -7.18 0.80 6.08
CA GLY A 82 -5.92 0.74 5.34
C GLY A 82 -5.54 2.12 4.79
N ARG A 83 -4.37 2.64 5.16
CA ARG A 83 -3.89 3.97 4.72
C ARG A 83 -2.58 3.91 3.97
N THR A 84 -1.88 2.80 4.05
CA THR A 84 -0.56 2.63 3.45
C THR A 84 -0.56 1.42 2.53
N VAL A 85 -0.04 1.61 1.33
CA VAL A 85 0.15 0.54 0.36
C VAL A 85 1.64 0.37 0.12
N ILE A 86 2.13 -0.86 0.25
CA ILE A 86 3.52 -1.22 -0.05
C ILE A 86 3.51 -2.01 -1.36
N MET A 87 4.27 -1.54 -2.32
CA MET A 87 4.36 -2.15 -3.65
C MET A 87 5.82 -2.36 -4.02
N ASP A 88 6.09 -3.41 -4.78
CA ASP A 88 7.38 -3.56 -5.46
C ASP A 88 7.45 -2.64 -6.71
N ALA A 89 8.63 -2.57 -7.32
CA ALA A 89 8.85 -1.72 -8.49
C ALA A 89 7.99 -2.11 -9.70
N LEU A 90 7.67 -3.41 -9.86
CA LEU A 90 6.83 -3.91 -10.95
C LEU A 90 5.37 -3.53 -10.72
N ALA A 91 4.82 -3.80 -9.55
CA ALA A 91 3.45 -3.43 -9.19
C ALA A 91 3.24 -1.91 -9.29
N TRP A 92 4.21 -1.12 -8.82
CA TRP A 92 4.18 0.33 -8.94
C TRP A 92 4.15 0.81 -10.40
N ARG A 93 4.94 0.18 -11.27
CA ARG A 93 4.93 0.52 -12.70
C ARG A 93 3.59 0.23 -13.36
N VAL A 94 3.00 -0.93 -13.07
CA VAL A 94 1.69 -1.32 -13.60
C VAL A 94 0.58 -0.43 -13.04
N PHE A 95 0.63 -0.12 -11.73
CA PHE A 95 -0.32 0.77 -11.07
C PHE A 95 -0.34 2.17 -11.71
N LYS A 96 0.83 2.76 -11.98
CA LYS A 96 0.92 4.08 -12.63
C LYS A 96 0.39 4.09 -14.06
N ALA A 97 0.46 2.96 -14.76
CA ALA A 97 -0.03 2.81 -16.12
C ALA A 97 -1.56 2.57 -16.19
N ASP A 98 -2.23 2.44 -15.05
CA ASP A 98 -3.68 2.26 -14.99
C ASP A 98 -4.39 3.56 -15.43
N PRO A 99 -5.30 3.51 -16.43
CA PRO A 99 -5.97 4.72 -16.95
C PRO A 99 -6.79 5.50 -15.91
N LYS A 100 -7.31 4.83 -14.86
CA LYS A 100 -8.03 5.53 -13.78
C LYS A 100 -7.06 6.27 -12.87
N VAL A 101 -5.91 5.68 -12.57
CA VAL A 101 -4.85 6.32 -11.79
C VAL A 101 -4.29 7.51 -12.53
N GLU A 102 -4.03 7.37 -13.83
CA GLU A 102 -3.53 8.46 -14.68
C GLU A 102 -4.50 9.64 -14.69
N LYS A 103 -5.79 9.41 -14.92
CA LYS A 103 -6.82 10.44 -14.84
C LYS A 103 -6.89 11.14 -13.48
N LEU A 104 -6.75 10.38 -12.40
CA LEU A 104 -6.76 10.94 -11.04
C LEU A 104 -5.56 11.87 -10.81
N LEU A 105 -4.39 11.50 -11.32
CA LEU A 105 -3.19 12.31 -11.24
C LEU A 105 -3.30 13.59 -12.09
N ASP A 106 -3.89 13.50 -13.27
CA ASP A 106 -4.12 14.66 -14.14
C ASP A 106 -5.10 15.67 -13.53
N ILE A 107 -6.18 15.21 -12.91
CA ILE A 107 -7.12 16.06 -12.18
C ILE A 107 -6.41 16.80 -11.03
N ARG A 108 -5.51 16.13 -10.31
CA ARG A 108 -4.71 16.76 -9.26
C ARG A 108 -3.79 17.85 -9.81
N ARG A 109 -3.09 17.58 -10.90
CA ARG A 109 -2.22 18.54 -11.58
C ARG A 109 -2.99 19.77 -12.04
N LEU A 110 -4.20 19.58 -12.58
CA LEU A 110 -5.06 20.68 -13.01
C LEU A 110 -5.54 21.53 -11.81
N ARG A 111 -5.82 20.92 -10.67
CA ARG A 111 -6.18 21.64 -9.44
C ARG A 111 -5.01 22.44 -8.89
N ASP A 112 -3.84 21.82 -8.78
CA ASP A 112 -2.63 22.51 -8.33
C ASP A 112 -2.23 23.65 -9.27
N ALA A 113 -2.40 23.49 -10.59
CA ALA A 113 -2.16 24.54 -11.57
C ALA A 113 -3.21 25.67 -11.50
N ALA A 114 -4.46 25.35 -11.22
CA ALA A 114 -5.53 26.33 -11.02
C ALA A 114 -5.31 27.13 -9.72
N ASP A 115 -4.91 26.47 -8.64
CA ASP A 115 -4.55 27.13 -7.38
C ASP A 115 -3.32 28.04 -7.54
N LEU A 116 -2.33 27.62 -8.34
CA LEU A 116 -1.18 28.47 -8.68
C LEU A 116 -1.60 29.68 -9.56
N ALA A 117 -2.54 29.49 -10.48
CA ALA A 117 -3.02 30.57 -11.36
C ALA A 117 -3.90 31.58 -10.63
N LEU A 118 -4.63 31.15 -9.60
CA LEU A 118 -5.45 32.01 -8.74
C LEU A 118 -4.61 32.80 -7.71
N GLY A 119 -3.37 32.35 -7.43
CA GLY A 119 -2.42 32.98 -6.51
C GLY A 119 -2.91 33.11 -5.07
N PRO A 120 -2.07 33.60 -4.15
CA PRO A 120 -2.42 33.79 -2.73
C PRO A 120 -3.45 34.90 -2.48
N ILE A 121 -3.90 35.59 -3.52
CA ILE A 121 -4.88 36.70 -3.46
C ILE A 121 -6.29 36.23 -3.10
N ALA A 122 -6.65 34.98 -3.44
CA ALA A 122 -7.97 34.45 -3.15
C ALA A 122 -8.23 34.17 -1.67
N PHE A 123 -7.19 33.99 -0.87
CA PHE A 123 -7.30 33.72 0.57
C PHE A 123 -7.23 34.97 1.45
N GLY A 124 -6.81 36.13 0.91
CA GLY A 124 -6.65 37.37 1.66
C GLY A 124 -7.89 38.28 1.68
N GLN A 125 -8.87 38.06 0.83
CA GLN A 125 -10.02 38.97 0.70
C GLN A 125 -11.23 38.63 1.58
N GLY A 126 -11.17 37.54 2.33
CA GLY A 126 -12.29 37.11 3.18
C GLY A 126 -12.43 37.88 4.52
N ASN A 127 -11.43 38.65 4.95
CA ASN A 127 -11.42 39.28 6.27
C ASN A 127 -11.59 40.80 6.28
N ASP A 128 -11.63 41.48 5.13
CA ASP A 128 -11.76 42.94 5.10
C ASP A 128 -13.20 43.47 4.94
N LEU A 129 -14.20 42.58 4.93
CA LEU A 129 -15.61 42.98 4.87
C LEU A 129 -16.34 42.98 6.21
N ALA A 130 -15.60 42.88 7.32
CA ALA A 130 -16.15 42.99 8.68
C ALA A 130 -15.59 44.23 9.42
N ARG A 131 -15.82 45.39 8.87
CA ARG A 131 -15.78 46.69 9.59
C ARG A 131 -16.86 47.61 9.09
#